data_9f253497205916cb30058d2c61cc9a43
#
_entry.id   9f253497205916cb30058d2c61cc9a43
#
_cell.length_a   1.000
_cell.length_b   1.000
_cell.length_c   1.000
_cell.angle_alpha   90.00
_cell.angle_beta   90.00
_cell.angle_gamma   90.00
#
_symmetry.space_group_name_H-M   'P 1'
#
loop_
_entity.id
_entity.type
_entity.pdbx_description
1 polymer ?
#
loop_
_entity_poly.entity_id
_entity_poly.type
_entity_poly.pdbx_seq_one_letter_code
_entity_poly.pdbx_strand_id
1 'polypeptide(L)'
;LHRLIRRQRQMCIRDSLSCLGYQYQETEWNYTERAVCRKTGFHCAENPLDCLIYYSNPDFAQYCVVEVAGERQEEGEDSKIACTQLRIVRRLTLLELLIEGVAYMLQYPHRKLSKIVQIEKGNPMEGFTVVRGRHPIGKGRKGTILLFIREDHTGKITDFSVIVIDGKEYVPNVYYDFDGRKAEE
;
A
#
# COMPACT_ATOMS: atom_id res chain seq x y z
N LEU A 1 24.19 -20.46 11.50
CA LEU A 1 22.90 -20.82 10.84
C LEU A 1 22.07 -19.54 10.70
N HIS A 2 22.22 -18.83 9.59
CA HIS A 2 21.34 -17.70 9.26
C HIS A 2 19.97 -18.26 8.91
N ARG A 3 19.02 -18.07 9.82
CA ARG A 3 17.61 -18.35 9.56
C ARG A 3 17.17 -17.40 8.43
N LEU A 4 16.96 -17.93 7.23
CA LEU A 4 16.26 -17.25 6.14
C LEU A 4 14.85 -16.95 6.61
N ILE A 5 14.63 -15.79 7.20
CA ILE A 5 13.29 -15.34 7.55
C ILE A 5 12.68 -14.82 6.25
N ARG A 6 11.99 -15.70 5.54
CA ARG A 6 11.13 -15.35 4.42
C ARG A 6 9.93 -14.57 4.97
N ARG A 7 10.03 -13.26 4.98
CA ARG A 7 8.88 -12.40 5.27
C ARG A 7 8.39 -11.83 3.94
N GLN A 8 7.10 -11.97 3.67
CA GLN A 8 6.47 -11.30 2.54
C GLN A 8 6.50 -9.79 2.79
N ARG A 9 6.83 -9.04 1.74
CA ARG A 9 6.90 -7.58 1.70
C ARG A 9 6.26 -7.11 0.41
N GLN A 10 5.94 -5.85 0.32
CA GLN A 10 5.42 -5.25 -0.90
C GLN A 10 6.46 -4.35 -1.53
N MET A 11 6.52 -4.38 -2.85
CA MET A 11 7.43 -3.58 -3.66
C MET A 11 6.64 -2.87 -4.76
N CYS A 12 7.07 -1.65 -5.08
CA CYS A 12 6.60 -0.92 -6.23
C CYS A 12 7.74 -0.71 -7.21
N ILE A 13 7.50 -0.98 -8.48
CA ILE A 13 8.42 -0.78 -9.59
C ILE A 13 7.69 -0.17 -10.77
N ARG A 14 8.40 0.26 -11.80
CA ARG A 14 7.79 0.66 -13.07
C ARG A 14 7.16 -0.54 -13.76
N ASP A 15 6.17 -0.32 -14.63
CA ASP A 15 5.48 -1.37 -15.40
C ASP A 15 6.42 -2.32 -16.15
N SER A 16 7.57 -1.81 -16.58
CA SER A 16 8.62 -2.58 -17.25
C SER A 16 9.41 -3.51 -16.32
N LEU A 17 9.01 -3.67 -15.05
CA LEU A 17 9.79 -4.37 -14.01
C LEU A 17 11.21 -3.82 -13.88
N SER A 18 11.38 -2.51 -14.03
CA SER A 18 12.68 -1.85 -13.90
C SER A 18 12.67 -0.77 -12.82
N CYS A 19 13.77 -0.61 -12.10
CA CYS A 19 13.97 0.47 -11.15
C CYS A 19 15.44 0.87 -11.11
N LEU A 20 15.71 2.18 -11.23
CA LEU A 20 17.06 2.74 -11.17
C LEU A 20 18.10 2.02 -12.06
N GLY A 21 17.68 1.59 -13.25
CA GLY A 21 18.54 0.89 -14.20
C GLY A 21 18.67 -0.62 -13.97
N TYR A 22 18.06 -1.17 -12.93
CA TYR A 22 17.99 -2.60 -12.70
C TYR A 22 16.73 -3.20 -13.32
N GLN A 23 16.87 -4.31 -14.09
CA GLN A 23 15.78 -5.08 -14.66
C GLN A 23 15.49 -6.29 -13.77
N TYR A 24 14.32 -6.34 -13.13
CA TYR A 24 13.93 -7.45 -12.27
C TYR A 24 13.51 -8.68 -13.07
N GLN A 25 13.89 -9.85 -12.55
CA GLN A 25 13.43 -11.17 -12.99
C GLN A 25 12.27 -11.63 -12.11
N GLU A 26 11.15 -12.05 -12.72
CA GLU A 26 9.93 -12.35 -11.95
C GLU A 26 9.98 -13.63 -11.14
N THR A 27 10.64 -14.66 -11.66
CA THR A 27 10.56 -16.02 -11.07
C THR A 27 11.80 -16.39 -10.28
N GLU A 28 12.85 -15.60 -10.36
CA GLU A 28 14.15 -15.88 -9.79
C GLU A 28 14.50 -14.88 -8.68
N TRP A 29 15.53 -15.23 -7.92
CA TRP A 29 16.12 -14.29 -6.98
C TRP A 29 16.93 -13.23 -7.72
N ASN A 30 16.62 -11.99 -7.43
CA ASN A 30 17.41 -10.83 -7.86
C ASN A 30 18.46 -10.52 -6.80
N TYR A 31 19.68 -10.17 -7.23
CA TYR A 31 20.81 -9.97 -6.35
C TYR A 31 21.47 -8.60 -6.58
N THR A 32 21.97 -8.01 -5.50
CA THR A 32 22.82 -6.82 -5.52
C THR A 32 23.88 -6.94 -4.43
N GLU A 33 25.02 -6.31 -4.62
CA GLU A 33 26.15 -6.42 -3.70
C GLU A 33 25.93 -5.70 -2.37
N ARG A 34 25.11 -4.64 -2.38
CA ARG A 34 24.96 -3.75 -1.22
C ARG A 34 23.54 -3.23 -1.09
N ALA A 35 23.06 -3.15 0.15
CA ALA A 35 21.79 -2.55 0.51
C ALA A 35 21.99 -1.40 1.50
N VAL A 36 21.63 -0.18 1.08
CA VAL A 36 21.61 1.02 1.95
C VAL A 36 20.28 1.70 1.72
N CYS A 37 19.47 1.82 2.77
CA CYS A 37 18.14 2.38 2.67
C CYS A 37 18.17 3.77 2.01
N ARG A 38 17.26 4.01 1.08
CA ARG A 38 17.13 5.22 0.25
C ARG A 38 18.33 5.54 -0.67
N LYS A 39 19.34 4.67 -0.75
CA LYS A 39 20.53 4.89 -1.59
C LYS A 39 20.76 3.78 -2.60
N THR A 40 20.94 2.55 -2.13
CA THR A 40 21.28 1.39 -2.99
C THR A 40 20.55 0.13 -2.54
N GLY A 41 20.52 -0.88 -3.40
CA GLY A 41 19.85 -2.15 -3.11
C GLY A 41 18.41 -2.16 -3.56
N PHE A 42 17.74 -3.28 -3.32
CA PHE A 42 16.32 -3.42 -3.58
C PHE A 42 15.52 -2.85 -2.42
N HIS A 43 14.47 -2.11 -2.74
CA HIS A 43 13.62 -1.48 -1.72
C HIS A 43 12.23 -2.09 -1.74
N CYS A 44 11.72 -2.38 -0.56
CA CYS A 44 10.35 -2.83 -0.33
C CYS A 44 9.80 -2.20 0.95
N ALA A 45 8.53 -2.40 1.24
CA ALA A 45 7.88 -1.90 2.45
C ALA A 45 7.25 -3.04 3.26
N GLU A 46 7.27 -2.93 4.57
CA GLU A 46 6.56 -3.84 5.47
C GLU A 46 5.06 -3.53 5.48
N ASN A 47 4.71 -2.24 5.52
CA ASN A 47 3.34 -1.78 5.33
C ASN A 47 3.06 -1.60 3.84
N PRO A 48 2.11 -2.36 3.25
CA PRO A 48 1.79 -2.26 1.83
C PRO A 48 1.46 -0.85 1.37
N LEU A 49 0.75 -0.09 2.21
CA LEU A 49 0.32 1.27 1.89
C LEU A 49 1.47 2.26 1.78
N ASP A 50 2.62 2.00 2.40
CA ASP A 50 3.79 2.87 2.27
C ASP A 50 4.39 2.83 0.85
N CYS A 51 4.09 1.80 0.07
CA CYS A 51 4.42 1.75 -1.35
C CYS A 51 3.82 2.94 -2.12
N LEU A 52 2.59 3.33 -1.78
CA LEU A 52 1.86 4.42 -2.44
C LEU A 52 2.43 5.82 -2.14
N ILE A 53 3.28 5.96 -1.13
CA ILE A 53 4.00 7.21 -0.85
C ILE A 53 5.02 7.51 -1.95
N TYR A 54 5.63 6.47 -2.52
CA TYR A 54 6.71 6.59 -3.50
C TYR A 54 6.24 6.42 -4.94
N TYR A 55 5.18 5.65 -5.15
CA TYR A 55 4.62 5.30 -6.46
C TYR A 55 3.09 5.41 -6.38
N SER A 56 2.61 6.64 -6.31
CA SER A 56 1.18 6.92 -6.14
C SER A 56 0.37 6.70 -7.41
N ASN A 57 0.99 6.85 -8.57
CA ASN A 57 0.28 6.72 -9.84
C ASN A 57 0.24 5.26 -10.31
N PRO A 58 -0.93 4.59 -10.22
CA PRO A 58 -1.09 3.18 -10.57
C PRO A 58 -0.93 2.91 -12.07
N ASP A 59 -1.05 3.92 -12.94
CA ASP A 59 -0.90 3.77 -14.40
C ASP A 59 0.57 3.54 -14.81
N PHE A 60 1.51 3.89 -13.94
CA PHE A 60 2.96 3.76 -14.18
C PHE A 60 3.67 2.88 -13.16
N ALA A 61 2.93 2.31 -12.21
CA ALA A 61 3.50 1.51 -11.13
C ALA A 61 2.93 0.09 -11.11
N GLN A 62 3.82 -0.89 -11.04
CA GLN A 62 3.48 -2.28 -10.77
C GLN A 62 3.74 -2.59 -9.30
N TYR A 63 2.71 -3.03 -8.59
CA TYR A 63 2.83 -3.48 -7.20
C TYR A 63 3.05 -4.99 -7.16
N CYS A 64 3.92 -5.44 -6.26
CA CYS A 64 4.27 -6.85 -6.13
C CYS A 64 4.39 -7.27 -4.67
N VAL A 65 3.96 -8.49 -4.37
CA VAL A 65 4.39 -9.20 -3.17
C VAL A 65 5.77 -9.77 -3.44
N VAL A 66 6.69 -9.56 -2.51
CA VAL A 66 8.08 -10.02 -2.64
C VAL A 66 8.54 -10.79 -1.40
N GLU A 67 9.48 -11.69 -1.59
CA GLU A 67 10.31 -12.26 -0.53
C GLU A 67 11.65 -11.55 -0.50
N VAL A 68 12.19 -11.32 0.69
CA VAL A 68 13.47 -10.66 0.87
C VAL A 68 14.43 -11.52 1.68
N ALA A 69 15.71 -11.45 1.34
CA ALA A 69 16.78 -12.17 1.99
C ALA A 69 18.11 -11.35 1.94
N GLY A 70 19.18 -11.94 2.45
CA GLY A 70 20.50 -11.30 2.50
C GLY A 70 20.57 -10.20 3.55
N GLU A 71 21.46 -9.25 3.32
CA GLU A 71 21.60 -8.07 4.17
C GLU A 71 20.39 -7.17 4.04
N ARG A 72 19.96 -6.60 5.16
CA ARG A 72 18.81 -5.70 5.24
C ARG A 72 19.12 -4.48 6.07
N GLN A 73 18.60 -3.34 5.64
CA GLN A 73 18.68 -2.10 6.37
C GLN A 73 17.31 -1.44 6.41
N GLU A 74 16.88 -1.02 7.58
CA GLU A 74 15.64 -0.30 7.85
C GLU A 74 16.00 1.12 8.32
N GLU A 75 15.25 2.12 7.90
CA GLU A 75 15.42 3.51 8.33
C GLU A 75 14.06 4.07 8.81
N GLY A 76 14.00 4.36 10.07
CA GLY A 76 12.96 4.59 11.06
C GLY A 76 11.74 5.49 10.83
N GLU A 77 11.48 6.10 9.68
CA GLU A 77 10.30 6.96 9.51
C GLU A 77 9.08 6.28 8.87
N ASP A 78 9.33 5.34 8.00
CA ASP A 78 8.33 4.52 7.31
C ASP A 78 8.76 3.04 7.38
N SER A 79 7.95 2.16 6.83
CA SER A 79 8.26 0.72 6.83
C SER A 79 9.20 0.29 5.70
N LYS A 80 9.94 1.22 5.10
CA LYS A 80 10.83 0.96 3.97
C LYS A 80 12.06 0.16 4.39
N ILE A 81 12.35 -0.87 3.62
CA ILE A 81 13.48 -1.78 3.82
C ILE A 81 14.32 -1.80 2.56
N ALA A 82 15.64 -1.70 2.70
CA ALA A 82 16.59 -2.07 1.66
C ALA A 82 17.10 -3.49 1.89
N CYS A 83 17.27 -4.26 0.81
CA CYS A 83 17.80 -5.63 0.89
C CYS A 83 18.72 -5.96 -0.29
N THR A 84 19.57 -6.98 -0.11
CA THR A 84 20.48 -7.43 -1.16
C THR A 84 19.90 -8.55 -2.02
N GLN A 85 18.85 -9.20 -1.56
CA GLN A 85 18.19 -10.28 -2.30
C GLN A 85 16.68 -10.09 -2.27
N LEU A 86 16.05 -10.20 -3.43
CA LEU A 86 14.62 -10.03 -3.58
C LEU A 86 14.07 -10.97 -4.66
N ARG A 87 12.93 -11.61 -4.37
CA ARG A 87 12.18 -12.42 -5.34
C ARG A 87 10.75 -11.93 -5.43
N ILE A 88 10.27 -11.72 -6.65
CA ILE A 88 8.87 -11.40 -6.92
C ILE A 88 8.05 -12.68 -6.76
N VAL A 89 7.02 -12.63 -5.91
CA VAL A 89 6.12 -13.77 -5.66
C VAL A 89 4.87 -13.67 -6.52
N ARG A 90 4.23 -12.49 -6.55
CA ARG A 90 3.08 -12.22 -7.39
C ARG A 90 2.91 -10.72 -7.61
N ARG A 91 2.26 -10.35 -8.70
CA ARG A 91 1.82 -8.98 -8.96
C ARG A 91 0.52 -8.70 -8.22
N LEU A 92 0.30 -7.43 -7.92
CA LEU A 92 -0.90 -6.92 -7.26
C LEU A 92 -1.55 -5.85 -8.13
N THR A 93 -2.86 -5.86 -8.17
CA THR A 93 -3.65 -4.69 -8.56
C THR A 93 -3.62 -3.65 -7.44
N LEU A 94 -4.01 -2.40 -7.74
CA LEU A 94 -4.13 -1.36 -6.71
C LEU A 94 -5.11 -1.79 -5.60
N LEU A 95 -6.24 -2.40 -5.97
CA LEU A 95 -7.21 -2.90 -4.99
C LEU A 95 -6.62 -3.97 -4.07
N GLU A 96 -5.89 -4.93 -4.61
CA GLU A 96 -5.23 -5.96 -3.80
C GLU A 96 -4.20 -5.34 -2.85
N LEU A 97 -3.41 -4.36 -3.30
CA LEU A 97 -2.47 -3.65 -2.44
C LEU A 97 -3.18 -2.94 -1.29
N LEU A 98 -4.31 -2.28 -1.55
CA LEU A 98 -5.12 -1.61 -0.53
C LEU A 98 -5.66 -2.63 0.50
N ILE A 99 -6.14 -3.79 0.05
CA ILE A 99 -6.63 -4.87 0.93
C ILE A 99 -5.48 -5.46 1.77
N GLU A 100 -4.29 -5.68 1.19
CA GLU A 100 -3.11 -6.09 1.95
C GLU A 100 -2.76 -5.05 3.04
N GLY A 101 -2.99 -3.76 2.77
CA GLY A 101 -2.84 -2.69 3.76
C GLY A 101 -3.80 -2.82 4.93
N VAL A 102 -5.06 -3.19 4.68
CA VAL A 102 -6.03 -3.49 5.76
C VAL A 102 -5.57 -4.69 6.57
N ALA A 103 -5.16 -5.77 5.91
CA ALA A 103 -4.65 -6.98 6.57
C ALA A 103 -3.43 -6.66 7.46
N TYR A 104 -2.52 -5.80 6.98
CA TYR A 104 -1.39 -5.35 7.78
C TYR A 104 -1.82 -4.57 9.04
N MET A 105 -2.77 -3.64 8.91
CA MET A 105 -3.29 -2.88 10.07
C MET A 105 -3.99 -3.77 11.10
N LEU A 106 -4.70 -4.81 10.65
CA LEU A 106 -5.32 -5.82 11.54
C LEU A 106 -4.27 -6.67 12.26
N GLN A 107 -3.20 -7.05 11.57
CA GLN A 107 -2.13 -7.88 12.14
C GLN A 107 -1.23 -7.08 13.09
N TYR A 108 -1.06 -5.79 12.84
CA TYR A 108 -0.16 -4.91 13.60
C TYR A 108 -0.87 -3.64 14.09
N PRO A 109 -1.87 -3.76 14.97
CA PRO A 109 -2.76 -2.65 15.36
C PRO A 109 -2.04 -1.48 16.06
N HIS A 110 -0.85 -1.73 16.62
CA HIS A 110 -0.06 -0.71 17.34
C HIS A 110 1.05 -0.08 16.47
N ARG A 111 1.18 -0.49 15.22
CA ARG A 111 2.13 0.14 14.31
C ARG A 111 1.60 1.47 13.81
N LYS A 112 2.53 2.39 13.52
CA LYS A 112 2.20 3.69 12.93
C LYS A 112 1.46 3.51 11.62
N LEU A 113 0.40 4.28 11.44
CA LEU A 113 -0.35 4.31 10.18
C LEU A 113 0.50 4.90 9.05
N SER A 114 0.29 4.39 7.85
CA SER A 114 0.83 5.02 6.65
C SER A 114 0.30 6.45 6.50
N LYS A 115 1.14 7.34 5.98
CA LYS A 115 0.80 8.75 5.75
C LYS A 115 -0.34 8.95 4.73
N ILE A 116 -0.66 7.93 3.95
CA ILE A 116 -1.78 7.99 2.99
C ILE A 116 -3.14 7.72 3.63
N VAL A 117 -3.17 7.17 4.84
CA VAL A 117 -4.42 6.92 5.58
C VAL A 117 -4.91 8.24 6.17
N GLN A 118 -6.05 8.69 5.71
CA GLN A 118 -6.74 9.88 6.19
C GLN A 118 -7.70 9.51 7.33
N ILE A 119 -7.88 10.40 8.29
CA ILE A 119 -8.70 10.12 9.47
C ILE A 119 -10.06 10.82 9.34
N GLU A 120 -11.14 10.05 9.54
CA GLU A 120 -12.56 10.42 9.47
C GLU A 120 -12.99 10.94 8.10
N LYS A 121 -12.23 11.84 7.46
CA LYS A 121 -12.58 12.45 6.18
C LYS A 121 -11.45 12.35 5.18
N GLY A 122 -11.75 11.79 3.99
CA GLY A 122 -10.78 11.53 2.93
C GLY A 122 -11.01 12.35 1.67
N ASN A 123 -9.92 12.92 1.16
CA ASN A 123 -9.85 13.58 -0.15
C ASN A 123 -9.13 12.69 -1.16
N PRO A 124 -9.44 12.82 -2.47
CA PRO A 124 -8.87 11.98 -3.49
C PRO A 124 -7.36 12.13 -3.62
N MET A 125 -6.69 10.98 -3.70
CA MET A 125 -5.32 10.82 -4.15
C MET A 125 -5.31 10.27 -5.60
N GLU A 126 -4.18 9.87 -6.12
CA GLU A 126 -4.10 9.31 -7.47
C GLU A 126 -4.68 7.88 -7.52
N GLY A 127 -5.92 7.77 -7.98
CA GLY A 127 -6.62 6.49 -8.15
C GLY A 127 -7.21 5.88 -6.88
N PHE A 128 -6.98 6.45 -5.70
CA PHE A 128 -7.50 5.93 -4.44
C PHE A 128 -7.79 7.02 -3.40
N THR A 129 -8.56 6.65 -2.38
CA THR A 129 -8.78 7.41 -1.14
C THR A 129 -8.91 6.40 -0.01
N VAL A 130 -8.03 6.46 0.99
CA VAL A 130 -8.06 5.56 2.15
C VAL A 130 -8.44 6.36 3.38
N VAL A 131 -9.55 5.98 4.02
CA VAL A 131 -10.08 6.68 5.19
C VAL A 131 -10.29 5.70 6.33
N ARG A 132 -9.76 6.01 7.49
CA ARG A 132 -9.96 5.25 8.72
C ARG A 132 -10.63 6.14 9.76
N GLY A 133 -11.62 5.61 10.48
CA GLY A 133 -12.30 6.32 11.55
C GLY A 133 -13.54 5.60 12.02
N ARG A 134 -14.27 6.27 12.92
CA ARG A 134 -15.54 5.74 13.44
C ARG A 134 -16.68 5.92 12.46
N HIS A 135 -16.68 7.04 11.73
CA HIS A 135 -17.66 7.41 10.70
C HIS A 135 -16.94 7.90 9.44
N PRO A 136 -16.09 7.04 8.81
CA PRO A 136 -15.26 7.48 7.71
C PRO A 136 -16.10 7.89 6.52
N ILE A 137 -15.80 9.06 5.97
CA ILE A 137 -16.36 9.57 4.73
C ILE A 137 -15.24 9.91 3.74
N GLY A 138 -15.49 9.72 2.45
CA GLY A 138 -14.50 10.01 1.42
C GLY A 138 -15.12 10.31 0.07
N LYS A 139 -14.34 11.01 -0.76
CA LYS A 139 -14.70 11.31 -2.14
C LYS A 139 -13.57 10.97 -3.09
N GLY A 140 -13.89 10.90 -4.38
CA GLY A 140 -12.91 10.60 -5.42
C GLY A 140 -13.32 11.16 -6.77
N ARG A 141 -12.39 11.04 -7.73
CA ARG A 141 -12.66 11.25 -9.15
C ARG A 141 -13.19 9.95 -9.76
N LYS A 142 -13.71 9.98 -10.97
CA LYS A 142 -14.09 8.75 -11.69
C LYS A 142 -12.89 7.80 -11.78
N GLY A 143 -13.09 6.53 -11.43
CA GLY A 143 -12.08 5.49 -11.35
C GLY A 143 -11.40 5.37 -9.98
N THR A 144 -11.61 6.32 -9.05
CA THR A 144 -11.03 6.24 -7.70
C THR A 144 -11.62 5.09 -6.91
N ILE A 145 -10.75 4.32 -6.24
CA ILE A 145 -11.12 3.33 -5.23
C ILE A 145 -11.19 4.04 -3.88
N LEU A 146 -12.37 4.08 -3.25
CA LEU A 146 -12.53 4.51 -1.86
C LEU A 146 -12.42 3.27 -0.97
N LEU A 147 -11.44 3.26 -0.08
CA LEU A 147 -11.30 2.26 0.96
C LEU A 147 -11.65 2.90 2.29
N PHE A 148 -12.71 2.43 2.92
CA PHE A 148 -13.12 2.83 4.25
C PHE A 148 -12.77 1.75 5.26
N ILE A 149 -12.22 2.16 6.39
CA ILE A 149 -11.82 1.29 7.50
C ILE A 149 -12.51 1.82 8.74
N ARG A 150 -13.52 1.08 9.21
CA ARG A 150 -14.30 1.46 10.39
C ARG A 150 -13.61 0.98 11.64
N GLU A 151 -13.56 1.83 12.65
CA GLU A 151 -13.06 1.47 13.99
C GLU A 151 -14.09 1.76 15.06
N ASP A 152 -13.95 1.09 16.21
CA ASP A 152 -14.74 1.38 17.41
C ASP A 152 -14.14 2.54 18.23
N HIS A 153 -14.75 2.81 19.37
CA HIS A 153 -14.30 3.88 20.28
C HIS A 153 -12.91 3.64 20.90
N THR A 154 -12.36 2.43 20.79
CA THR A 154 -11.01 2.06 21.25
C THR A 154 -9.96 2.18 20.16
N GLY A 155 -10.36 2.47 18.91
CA GLY A 155 -9.50 2.49 17.74
C GLY A 155 -9.25 1.10 17.15
N LYS A 156 -10.00 0.07 17.58
CA LYS A 156 -9.93 -1.27 17.01
C LYS A 156 -10.72 -1.30 15.70
N ILE A 157 -10.10 -1.80 14.64
CA ILE A 157 -10.78 -2.01 13.35
C ILE A 157 -11.86 -3.07 13.52
N THR A 158 -13.08 -2.71 13.13
CA THR A 158 -14.27 -3.58 13.19
C THR A 158 -14.68 -4.11 11.83
N ASP A 159 -14.48 -3.31 10.78
CA ASP A 159 -14.90 -3.65 9.43
C ASP A 159 -14.17 -2.79 8.39
N PHE A 160 -14.28 -3.14 7.10
CA PHE A 160 -13.86 -2.30 6.00
C PHE A 160 -14.80 -2.43 4.80
N SER A 161 -14.91 -1.39 3.99
CA SER A 161 -15.66 -1.40 2.75
C SER A 161 -14.90 -0.75 1.61
N VAL A 162 -15.24 -1.14 0.39
CA VAL A 162 -14.63 -0.62 -0.84
C VAL A 162 -15.72 -0.15 -1.78
N ILE A 163 -15.56 1.07 -2.29
CA ILE A 163 -16.42 1.67 -3.31
C ILE A 163 -15.55 2.12 -4.48
N VAL A 164 -16.02 1.90 -5.69
CA VAL A 164 -15.37 2.42 -6.89
C VAL A 164 -16.24 3.54 -7.47
N ILE A 165 -15.67 4.73 -7.63
CA ILE A 165 -16.36 5.85 -8.26
C ILE A 165 -16.50 5.57 -9.75
N ASP A 166 -17.65 5.04 -10.16
CA ASP A 166 -17.91 4.60 -11.54
C ASP A 166 -18.49 5.72 -12.42
N GLY A 167 -18.97 6.80 -11.80
CA GLY A 167 -19.65 7.93 -12.45
C GLY A 167 -21.11 7.66 -12.77
N LYS A 168 -21.69 6.58 -12.24
CA LYS A 168 -23.11 6.20 -12.40
C LYS A 168 -23.79 6.10 -11.05
N GLU A 169 -23.55 5.05 -10.31
CA GLU A 169 -24.03 4.84 -8.95
C GLU A 169 -23.28 5.74 -7.97
N TYR A 170 -21.94 5.77 -8.10
CA TYR A 170 -21.07 6.62 -7.30
C TYR A 170 -20.48 7.74 -8.16
N VAL A 171 -21.01 8.96 -7.99
CA VAL A 171 -20.62 10.13 -8.79
C VAL A 171 -19.34 10.80 -8.26
N PRO A 172 -18.51 11.34 -9.15
CA PRO A 172 -17.27 12.02 -8.75
C PRO A 172 -17.51 13.23 -7.85
N ASN A 173 -16.56 13.50 -6.96
CA ASN A 173 -16.50 14.66 -6.06
C ASN A 173 -17.66 14.75 -5.05
N VAL A 174 -18.42 13.68 -4.84
CA VAL A 174 -19.41 13.55 -3.78
C VAL A 174 -18.81 12.72 -2.67
N TYR A 175 -19.03 13.12 -1.42
CA TYR A 175 -18.66 12.30 -0.26
C TYR A 175 -19.61 11.13 -0.12
N TYR A 176 -19.06 9.97 0.16
CA TYR A 176 -19.77 8.75 0.52
C TYR A 176 -19.32 8.30 1.89
N ASP A 177 -20.23 7.71 2.64
CA ASP A 177 -19.93 7.05 3.91
C ASP A 177 -19.52 5.58 3.68
N PHE A 178 -19.24 4.90 4.78
CA PHE A 178 -18.87 3.49 4.81
C PHE A 178 -19.92 2.56 4.13
N ASP A 179 -21.19 2.90 4.22
CA ASP A 179 -22.31 2.12 3.68
C ASP A 179 -22.65 2.51 2.23
N GLY A 180 -21.89 3.42 1.62
CA GLY A 180 -22.09 3.89 0.25
C GLY A 180 -23.18 4.95 0.11
N ARG A 181 -23.65 5.55 1.21
CA ARG A 181 -24.63 6.62 1.17
C ARG A 181 -23.93 7.96 0.97
N LYS A 182 -24.60 8.89 0.30
CA LYS A 182 -24.09 10.27 0.21
C LYS A 182 -24.00 10.89 1.61
N ALA A 183 -22.86 11.45 1.92
CA ALA A 183 -22.58 12.11 3.18
C ALA A 183 -22.43 13.62 2.97
N GLU A 184 -22.85 14.41 3.95
CA GLU A 184 -22.61 15.85 4.00
C GLU A 184 -21.18 16.14 4.47
N GLU A 185 -20.64 17.30 4.06
CA GLU A 185 -19.28 17.73 4.44
C GLU A 185 -19.13 18.06 5.92
#